data_e56a01b371e60eda3b5acf49ac4ffe97
#
_entry.id   e56a01b371e60eda3b5acf49ac4ffe97
#
_cell.length_a   1.000
_cell.length_b   1.000
_cell.length_c   1.000
_cell.angle_alpha   90.00
_cell.angle_beta   90.00
_cell.angle_gamma   90.00
#
_symmetry.space_group_name_H-M   'P 1'
#
loop_
_entity.id
_entity.type
_entity.pdbx_description
1 polymer ?
#
loop_
_entity_poly.entity_id
_entity_poly.type
_entity_poly.pdbx_seq_one_letter_code
_entity_poly.pdbx_strand_id
1 'polypeptide(L)'
;MRRRILVALVSAVTLALLLAGLTTTLLLSQDTRHQNRLELERRVVRMAAKRLLYSRNSLVSFSETFGLSTAAVLPLTGEPTAIDFVGQPLADSVIDQATTVKVVRLPPGRAVSGIVGSVAFAAAPTPDGRRLIVITRPIQSAVGRVAAWLGLAAAASLALVAIAASVIARRITGPLRAAEQTTRLIAGGDLSVRVPIPEGRGDEVGDLARSINQMAAELDRAQKLERQFLLSVSHDLRTPLTSIRGFAEAIAEGTAPDQQRAASVISSEARRLERLVHDLLELAKLDASRFALHLRPTDVTEVVTDSADGFLPAAQREQLSLSVQTEDDLRASADPDRLAQVLANLIENAMKFAHTTVSVSAKRVDSFIEIAVSDDGPGIAAEDLPRIFERLYTSDRRPTRQIGSGLGLTIVHELLTAMNATVVPTTGATGTTFTVRLRALF
;
A
#
# COMPACT_ATOMS: atom_id res chain seq x y z
N MET A 1 -15.89 3.69 7.85
CA MET A 1 -16.11 2.28 8.21
C MET A 1 -15.30 1.82 9.43
N ARG A 2 -13.98 2.04 9.49
CA ARG A 2 -13.09 1.55 10.58
C ARG A 2 -13.44 2.06 11.99
N ARG A 3 -13.81 3.36 12.16
CA ARG A 3 -14.24 3.89 13.47
C ARG A 3 -15.48 3.18 14.01
N ARG A 4 -16.41 2.80 13.13
CA ARG A 4 -17.62 2.06 13.51
C ARG A 4 -17.30 0.61 13.92
N ILE A 5 -16.37 -0.06 13.23
CA ILE A 5 -15.95 -1.43 13.58
C ILE A 5 -15.18 -1.43 14.91
N LEU A 6 -14.27 -0.48 15.12
CA LEU A 6 -13.50 -0.37 16.36
C LEU A 6 -14.42 -0.05 17.55
N VAL A 7 -15.37 0.89 17.40
CA VAL A 7 -16.38 1.21 18.41
C VAL A 7 -17.27 -0.01 18.68
N ALA A 8 -17.69 -0.74 17.66
CA ALA A 8 -18.50 -1.95 17.83
C ALA A 8 -17.73 -3.06 18.56
N LEU A 9 -16.46 -3.27 18.26
CA LEU A 9 -15.62 -4.29 18.91
C LEU A 9 -15.35 -3.92 20.38
N VAL A 10 -15.07 -2.66 20.67
CA VAL A 10 -14.91 -2.13 22.03
C VAL A 10 -16.19 -2.30 22.82
N SER A 11 -17.34 -1.90 22.26
CA SER A 11 -18.64 -2.02 22.92
C SER A 11 -18.97 -3.49 23.19
N ALA A 12 -18.68 -4.41 22.24
CA ALA A 12 -18.92 -5.84 22.42
C ALA A 12 -18.06 -6.44 23.54
N VAL A 13 -16.76 -6.11 23.58
CA VAL A 13 -15.85 -6.59 24.64
C VAL A 13 -16.25 -6.01 26.01
N THR A 14 -16.59 -4.72 26.07
CA THR A 14 -17.03 -4.07 27.32
C THR A 14 -18.35 -4.68 27.80
N LEU A 15 -19.28 -4.92 26.89
CA LEU A 15 -20.57 -5.57 27.23
C LEU A 15 -20.37 -7.02 27.72
N ALA A 16 -19.49 -7.79 27.06
CA ALA A 16 -19.18 -9.16 27.47
C ALA A 16 -18.54 -9.20 28.87
N LEU A 17 -17.61 -8.29 29.18
CA LEU A 17 -17.00 -8.17 30.51
C LEU A 17 -18.01 -7.77 31.58
N LEU A 18 -18.93 -6.85 31.28
CA LEU A 18 -20.01 -6.44 32.19
C LEU A 18 -20.95 -7.59 32.47
N LEU A 19 -21.38 -8.34 31.43
CA LEU A 19 -22.24 -9.51 31.57
C LEU A 19 -21.55 -10.64 32.36
N ALA A 20 -20.31 -10.96 32.06
CA ALA A 20 -19.53 -11.94 32.78
C ALA A 20 -19.35 -11.54 34.27
N GLY A 21 -19.11 -10.28 34.56
CA GLY A 21 -19.03 -9.74 35.90
C GLY A 21 -20.35 -9.81 36.65
N LEU A 22 -21.44 -9.46 36.03
CA LEU A 22 -22.77 -9.54 36.61
C LEU A 22 -23.16 -10.99 36.96
N THR A 23 -22.96 -11.92 36.01
CA THR A 23 -23.24 -13.34 36.24
C THR A 23 -22.38 -13.94 37.33
N THR A 24 -21.08 -13.63 37.36
CA THR A 24 -20.16 -14.08 38.43
C THR A 24 -20.58 -13.54 39.82
N THR A 25 -20.99 -12.27 39.86
CA THR A 25 -21.42 -11.63 41.11
C THR A 25 -22.72 -12.26 41.62
N LEU A 26 -23.67 -12.53 40.74
CA LEU A 26 -24.93 -13.19 41.11
C LEU A 26 -24.70 -14.62 41.62
N LEU A 27 -23.89 -15.41 40.92
CA LEU A 27 -23.56 -16.79 41.30
C LEU A 27 -22.85 -16.85 42.66
N LEU A 28 -21.80 -16.04 42.86
CA LEU A 28 -21.06 -15.96 44.12
C LEU A 28 -21.95 -15.51 45.27
N SER A 29 -22.87 -14.57 45.05
CA SER A 29 -23.77 -14.10 46.08
C SER A 29 -24.76 -15.18 46.54
N GLN A 30 -25.27 -15.99 45.60
CA GLN A 30 -26.16 -17.10 45.92
C GLN A 30 -25.47 -18.24 46.66
N ASP A 31 -24.27 -18.64 46.20
CA ASP A 31 -23.51 -19.72 46.82
C ASP A 31 -23.06 -19.36 48.24
N THR A 32 -22.54 -18.13 48.42
CA THR A 32 -22.12 -17.63 49.73
C THR A 32 -23.29 -17.58 50.73
N ARG A 33 -24.48 -17.20 50.30
CA ARG A 33 -25.70 -17.17 51.13
C ARG A 33 -26.11 -18.60 51.57
N HIS A 34 -26.07 -19.53 50.63
CA HIS A 34 -26.46 -20.91 50.89
C HIS A 34 -25.48 -21.61 51.83
N GLN A 35 -24.20 -21.49 51.60
CA GLN A 35 -23.15 -22.09 52.47
C GLN A 35 -23.17 -21.51 53.87
N ASN A 36 -23.29 -20.19 54.01
CA ASN A 36 -23.37 -19.55 55.33
C ASN A 36 -24.57 -20.08 56.13
N ARG A 37 -25.73 -20.30 55.52
CA ARG A 37 -26.89 -20.86 56.22
C ARG A 37 -26.63 -22.27 56.73
N LEU A 38 -26.16 -23.17 55.88
CA LEU A 38 -25.89 -24.56 56.24
C LEU A 38 -24.81 -24.67 57.35
N GLU A 39 -23.80 -23.83 57.29
CA GLU A 39 -22.76 -23.79 58.32
C GLU A 39 -23.28 -23.30 59.66
N LEU A 40 -24.11 -22.24 59.67
CA LEU A 40 -24.72 -21.72 60.88
C LEU A 40 -25.71 -22.73 61.48
N GLU A 41 -26.52 -23.43 60.66
CA GLU A 41 -27.39 -24.52 61.15
C GLU A 41 -26.61 -25.61 61.91
N ARG A 42 -25.53 -26.11 61.32
CA ARG A 42 -24.69 -27.14 61.96
C ARG A 42 -24.03 -26.64 63.27
N ARG A 43 -23.69 -25.35 63.29
CA ARG A 43 -23.05 -24.75 64.50
C ARG A 43 -24.06 -24.54 65.59
N VAL A 44 -25.25 -24.01 65.34
CA VAL A 44 -26.27 -23.74 66.31
C VAL A 44 -26.75 -25.05 66.96
N VAL A 45 -26.91 -26.12 66.13
CA VAL A 45 -27.28 -27.44 66.63
C VAL A 45 -26.21 -27.99 67.62
N ARG A 46 -24.95 -27.87 67.29
CA ARG A 46 -23.83 -28.28 68.19
C ARG A 46 -23.77 -27.47 69.46
N MET A 47 -24.07 -26.17 69.40
CA MET A 47 -24.18 -25.32 70.58
C MET A 47 -25.37 -25.74 71.45
N ALA A 48 -26.51 -25.95 70.87
CA ALA A 48 -27.71 -26.36 71.62
C ALA A 48 -27.55 -27.69 72.33
N ALA A 49 -26.75 -28.64 71.81
CA ALA A 49 -26.47 -29.92 72.41
C ALA A 49 -25.52 -29.88 73.61
N LYS A 50 -24.71 -28.84 73.77
CA LYS A 50 -23.71 -28.74 74.85
C LYS A 50 -24.27 -27.91 75.99
N ARG A 51 -24.71 -28.57 77.11
CA ARG A 51 -25.25 -27.92 78.31
C ARG A 51 -24.31 -26.90 79.00
N LEU A 52 -23.01 -27.01 78.78
CA LEU A 52 -21.97 -26.08 79.29
C LEU A 52 -21.93 -24.71 78.64
N LEU A 53 -22.58 -24.52 77.49
CA LEU A 53 -22.55 -23.27 76.66
C LEU A 53 -23.65 -22.27 77.03
N TYR A 54 -24.39 -22.49 78.14
CA TYR A 54 -25.47 -21.57 78.55
C TYR A 54 -24.97 -20.41 79.44
N SER A 55 -23.68 -20.36 79.76
CA SER A 55 -23.09 -19.26 80.50
C SER A 55 -22.59 -18.17 79.50
N ARG A 56 -22.65 -16.91 79.94
CA ARG A 56 -22.21 -15.76 79.18
C ARG A 56 -20.77 -15.91 78.69
N ASN A 57 -19.86 -16.38 79.51
CA ASN A 57 -18.45 -16.55 79.20
C ASN A 57 -18.23 -17.62 78.09
N SER A 58 -19.02 -18.70 78.11
CA SER A 58 -18.96 -19.72 77.08
C SER A 58 -19.49 -19.20 75.71
N LEU A 59 -20.51 -18.36 75.75
CA LEU A 59 -21.04 -17.68 74.58
C LEU A 59 -20.03 -16.69 73.97
N VAL A 60 -19.30 -15.94 74.84
CA VAL A 60 -18.21 -15.04 74.40
C VAL A 60 -17.14 -15.82 73.65
N SER A 61 -16.57 -16.81 74.26
CA SER A 61 -15.49 -17.61 73.69
C SER A 61 -15.90 -18.27 72.37
N PHE A 62 -17.17 -18.73 72.31
CA PHE A 62 -17.68 -19.35 71.08
C PHE A 62 -17.91 -18.32 69.99
N SER A 63 -18.46 -17.15 70.31
CA SER A 63 -18.68 -16.08 69.30
C SER A 63 -17.38 -15.61 68.70
N GLU A 64 -16.34 -15.43 69.54
CA GLU A 64 -15.01 -15.01 69.05
C GLU A 64 -14.33 -16.10 68.23
N THR A 65 -14.38 -17.36 68.65
CA THR A 65 -13.75 -18.48 67.94
C THR A 65 -14.37 -18.69 66.53
N PHE A 66 -15.66 -18.43 66.39
CA PHE A 66 -16.38 -18.70 65.16
C PHE A 66 -16.80 -17.47 64.36
N GLY A 67 -16.38 -16.29 64.79
CA GLY A 67 -16.65 -15.02 64.07
C GLY A 67 -18.15 -14.74 63.96
N LEU A 68 -18.90 -14.95 65.00
CA LEU A 68 -20.33 -14.65 65.09
C LEU A 68 -20.52 -13.19 65.51
N SER A 69 -21.50 -12.52 64.92
CA SER A 69 -21.84 -11.16 65.33
C SER A 69 -22.66 -11.13 66.63
N THR A 70 -23.47 -12.14 66.80
CA THR A 70 -24.26 -12.31 68.07
C THR A 70 -24.47 -13.80 68.37
N ALA A 71 -24.41 -14.14 69.57
CA ALA A 71 -24.90 -15.39 70.11
C ALA A 71 -25.83 -15.08 71.28
N ALA A 72 -27.06 -15.53 71.22
CA ALA A 72 -28.08 -15.24 72.27
C ALA A 72 -28.86 -16.45 72.63
N VAL A 73 -29.32 -16.45 73.87
CA VAL A 73 -30.23 -17.45 74.45
C VAL A 73 -31.56 -16.77 74.73
N LEU A 74 -32.59 -17.24 74.12
CA LEU A 74 -33.96 -16.72 74.28
C LEU A 74 -34.83 -17.69 75.00
N PRO A 75 -35.74 -17.27 75.95
CA PRO A 75 -36.73 -18.14 76.52
C PRO A 75 -37.77 -18.55 75.47
N LEU A 76 -38.25 -19.82 75.53
CA LEU A 76 -39.33 -20.30 74.65
C LEU A 76 -40.73 -20.04 75.26
N THR A 77 -40.78 -19.60 76.48
CA THR A 77 -42.05 -19.27 77.23
C THR A 77 -41.90 -17.88 77.82
N GLY A 78 -42.84 -16.97 77.56
CA GLY A 78 -42.82 -15.57 77.97
C GLY A 78 -42.44 -14.62 76.88
N GLU A 79 -42.16 -13.32 77.18
CA GLU A 79 -41.68 -12.38 76.21
C GLU A 79 -40.32 -12.79 75.63
N PRO A 80 -40.09 -12.69 74.31
CA PRO A 80 -38.86 -13.16 73.65
C PRO A 80 -37.65 -12.20 73.89
N THR A 81 -37.38 -11.90 75.17
CA THR A 81 -36.20 -11.11 75.54
C THR A 81 -34.98 -12.00 75.67
N ALA A 82 -33.85 -11.58 75.19
CA ALA A 82 -32.62 -12.36 75.35
C ALA A 82 -32.21 -12.44 76.82
N ILE A 83 -32.12 -13.68 77.38
CA ILE A 83 -31.66 -13.93 78.79
C ILE A 83 -30.17 -13.65 78.89
N ASP A 84 -29.41 -14.11 77.88
CA ASP A 84 -27.99 -13.90 77.77
C ASP A 84 -27.64 -13.66 76.30
N PHE A 85 -26.88 -12.62 76.00
CA PHE A 85 -26.36 -12.41 74.65
C PHE A 85 -24.93 -11.87 74.65
N VAL A 86 -24.23 -12.16 73.63
CA VAL A 86 -22.85 -11.68 73.36
C VAL A 86 -22.78 -11.11 71.96
N GLY A 87 -22.14 -9.94 71.85
CA GLY A 87 -22.03 -9.21 70.57
C GLY A 87 -23.10 -8.11 70.37
N GLN A 88 -23.49 -7.83 69.17
CA GLN A 88 -24.51 -6.81 68.88
C GLN A 88 -25.92 -7.32 69.28
N PRO A 89 -26.80 -6.41 69.73
CA PRO A 89 -28.18 -6.79 70.04
C PRO A 89 -28.85 -7.39 68.82
N LEU A 90 -29.67 -8.44 69.05
CA LEU A 90 -30.46 -9.03 67.98
C LEU A 90 -31.51 -8.03 67.48
N ALA A 91 -31.58 -7.85 66.16
CA ALA A 91 -32.66 -7.07 65.58
C ALA A 91 -34.01 -7.79 65.81
N ASP A 92 -35.07 -7.01 66.07
CA ASP A 92 -36.42 -7.55 66.29
C ASP A 92 -36.87 -8.49 65.17
N SER A 93 -36.55 -8.15 63.92
CA SER A 93 -36.83 -8.99 62.76
C SER A 93 -36.15 -10.37 62.79
N VAL A 94 -34.97 -10.47 63.39
CA VAL A 94 -34.28 -11.76 63.59
C VAL A 94 -34.93 -12.53 64.73
N ILE A 95 -35.32 -11.86 65.83
CA ILE A 95 -36.05 -12.44 66.94
C ILE A 95 -37.39 -12.99 66.49
N ASP A 96 -38.16 -12.22 65.76
CA ASP A 96 -39.47 -12.63 65.19
C ASP A 96 -39.33 -13.87 64.28
N GLN A 97 -38.39 -13.91 63.40
CA GLN A 97 -38.17 -15.07 62.55
C GLN A 97 -37.65 -16.29 63.30
N ALA A 98 -36.76 -16.07 64.30
CA ALA A 98 -36.21 -17.13 65.12
C ALA A 98 -37.23 -17.70 66.10
N THR A 99 -38.19 -16.93 66.58
CA THR A 99 -39.25 -17.34 67.51
C THR A 99 -40.55 -17.78 66.87
N THR A 100 -40.64 -17.73 65.50
CA THR A 100 -41.82 -18.19 64.77
C THR A 100 -42.23 -19.63 65.16
N VAL A 101 -43.51 -19.91 65.16
CA VAL A 101 -44.11 -21.18 65.57
C VAL A 101 -43.42 -22.45 65.00
N LYS A 102 -42.85 -22.37 63.83
CA LYS A 102 -42.07 -23.45 63.19
C LYS A 102 -40.78 -23.80 63.93
N VAL A 103 -40.09 -22.82 64.54
CA VAL A 103 -38.86 -23.02 65.24
C VAL A 103 -39.13 -23.55 66.67
N VAL A 104 -40.17 -23.04 67.33
CA VAL A 104 -40.60 -23.47 68.67
C VAL A 104 -41.02 -24.92 68.73
N ARG A 105 -41.56 -25.50 67.65
CA ARG A 105 -41.99 -26.91 67.52
C ARG A 105 -40.94 -27.84 66.91
N LEU A 106 -39.69 -27.38 66.71
CA LEU A 106 -38.63 -28.24 66.20
C LEU A 106 -38.21 -29.30 67.25
N PRO A 107 -37.97 -30.52 66.81
CA PRO A 107 -37.39 -31.51 67.68
C PRO A 107 -35.93 -31.13 68.02
N PRO A 108 -35.44 -31.51 69.18
CA PRO A 108 -34.02 -31.30 69.54
C PRO A 108 -33.07 -31.86 68.48
N GLY A 109 -32.03 -31.12 68.12
CA GLY A 109 -31.06 -31.50 67.12
C GLY A 109 -31.39 -30.97 65.66
N ARG A 110 -32.49 -30.26 65.54
CA ARG A 110 -32.76 -29.52 64.29
C ARG A 110 -32.67 -28.01 64.48
N ALA A 111 -32.35 -27.31 63.43
CA ALA A 111 -32.25 -25.85 63.40
C ALA A 111 -33.04 -25.27 62.24
N VAL A 112 -33.42 -24.01 62.37
CA VAL A 112 -33.91 -23.17 61.31
C VAL A 112 -32.88 -22.07 61.05
N SER A 113 -32.67 -21.78 59.81
CA SER A 113 -31.80 -20.68 59.42
C SER A 113 -32.49 -19.73 58.44
N GLY A 114 -32.10 -18.49 58.45
CA GLY A 114 -32.64 -17.47 57.59
C GLY A 114 -31.64 -16.37 57.33
N ILE A 115 -32.03 -15.42 56.49
CA ILE A 115 -31.29 -14.20 56.20
C ILE A 115 -32.26 -13.03 56.42
N VAL A 116 -31.84 -12.09 57.27
CA VAL A 116 -32.56 -10.85 57.53
C VAL A 116 -31.62 -9.70 57.20
N GLY A 117 -31.92 -8.98 56.11
CA GLY A 117 -31.04 -7.94 55.64
C GLY A 117 -29.65 -8.43 55.22
N SER A 118 -28.62 -7.94 55.90
CA SER A 118 -27.21 -8.32 55.69
C SER A 118 -26.69 -9.35 56.72
N VAL A 119 -27.59 -9.96 57.51
CA VAL A 119 -27.22 -10.89 58.58
C VAL A 119 -27.86 -12.26 58.32
N ALA A 120 -27.05 -13.31 58.33
CA ALA A 120 -27.54 -14.68 58.39
C ALA A 120 -27.73 -15.10 59.85
N PHE A 121 -28.83 -15.77 60.13
CA PHE A 121 -29.09 -16.32 61.45
C PHE A 121 -29.38 -17.81 61.39
N ALA A 122 -29.15 -18.46 62.51
CA ALA A 122 -29.64 -19.82 62.73
C ALA A 122 -30.11 -19.94 64.16
N ALA A 123 -31.20 -20.68 64.38
CA ALA A 123 -31.81 -20.89 65.69
C ALA A 123 -32.08 -22.38 65.92
N ALA A 124 -31.78 -22.87 67.12
CA ALA A 124 -32.06 -24.25 67.52
C ALA A 124 -32.54 -24.32 68.94
N PRO A 125 -33.57 -25.14 69.26
CA PRO A 125 -34.03 -25.36 70.61
C PRO A 125 -33.00 -26.17 71.45
N THR A 126 -32.90 -25.85 72.68
CA THR A 126 -32.10 -26.65 73.67
C THR A 126 -32.74 -28.01 73.90
N PRO A 127 -32.00 -29.04 74.34
CA PRO A 127 -32.56 -30.38 74.59
C PRO A 127 -33.66 -30.45 75.65
N ASP A 128 -33.73 -29.49 76.58
CA ASP A 128 -34.76 -29.35 77.58
C ASP A 128 -36.05 -28.68 77.05
N GLY A 129 -36.01 -28.18 75.83
CA GLY A 129 -37.15 -27.51 75.16
C GLY A 129 -37.56 -26.17 75.78
N ARG A 130 -36.72 -25.59 76.72
CA ARG A 130 -37.09 -24.37 77.44
C ARG A 130 -36.48 -23.12 76.90
N ARG A 131 -35.39 -23.27 76.09
CA ARG A 131 -34.62 -22.14 75.56
C ARG A 131 -34.32 -22.33 74.08
N LEU A 132 -34.08 -21.20 73.39
CA LEU A 132 -33.70 -21.13 72.00
C LEU A 132 -32.33 -20.45 71.86
N ILE A 133 -31.38 -21.11 71.21
CA ILE A 133 -30.07 -20.51 70.92
C ILE A 133 -30.16 -19.93 69.54
N VAL A 134 -29.86 -18.63 69.44
CA VAL A 134 -29.79 -17.90 68.16
C VAL A 134 -28.37 -17.41 67.95
N ILE A 135 -27.81 -17.71 66.80
CA ILE A 135 -26.50 -17.19 66.35
C ILE A 135 -26.64 -16.42 65.11
N THR A 136 -25.91 -15.32 64.97
CA THR A 136 -25.94 -14.48 63.76
C THR A 136 -24.53 -14.24 63.25
N ARG A 137 -24.44 -14.04 61.94
CA ARG A 137 -23.19 -13.71 61.26
C ARG A 137 -23.46 -12.70 60.14
N PRO A 138 -22.64 -11.63 60.05
CA PRO A 138 -22.79 -10.69 58.96
C PRO A 138 -22.41 -11.35 57.64
N ILE A 139 -23.22 -11.15 56.62
CA ILE A 139 -22.88 -11.57 55.28
C ILE A 139 -21.95 -10.54 54.70
N GLN A 140 -20.63 -10.83 54.73
CA GLN A 140 -19.67 -10.00 54.05
C GLN A 140 -19.94 -10.04 52.53
N SER A 141 -20.44 -8.96 51.98
CA SER A 141 -20.67 -8.87 50.54
C SER A 141 -19.34 -8.86 49.80
N ALA A 142 -19.04 -9.93 49.11
CA ALA A 142 -17.92 -9.96 48.15
C ALA A 142 -18.11 -8.95 46.98
N VAL A 143 -19.32 -8.36 46.89
CA VAL A 143 -19.74 -7.48 45.83
C VAL A 143 -18.79 -6.28 45.64
N GLY A 144 -18.34 -5.64 46.73
CA GLY A 144 -17.43 -4.49 46.62
C GLY A 144 -16.06 -4.85 46.03
N ARG A 145 -15.50 -6.00 46.41
CA ARG A 145 -14.21 -6.48 45.88
C ARG A 145 -14.34 -6.90 44.41
N VAL A 146 -15.40 -7.60 44.05
CA VAL A 146 -15.68 -8.01 42.67
C VAL A 146 -15.93 -6.79 41.80
N ALA A 147 -16.71 -5.80 42.27
CA ALA A 147 -16.92 -4.55 41.55
C ALA A 147 -15.62 -3.77 41.33
N ALA A 148 -14.72 -3.72 42.30
CA ALA A 148 -13.40 -3.09 42.15
C ALA A 148 -12.52 -3.79 41.10
N TRP A 149 -12.47 -5.13 41.10
CA TRP A 149 -11.75 -5.90 40.11
C TRP A 149 -12.34 -5.74 38.69
N LEU A 150 -13.67 -5.69 38.58
CA LEU A 150 -14.35 -5.42 37.30
C LEU A 150 -14.07 -3.99 36.78
N GLY A 151 -14.05 -3.02 37.68
CA GLY A 151 -13.67 -1.63 37.34
C GLY A 151 -12.23 -1.55 36.82
N LEU A 152 -11.29 -2.25 37.46
CA LEU A 152 -9.90 -2.34 37.02
C LEU A 152 -9.77 -3.03 35.64
N ALA A 153 -10.47 -4.14 35.45
CA ALA A 153 -10.46 -4.87 34.16
C ALA A 153 -11.05 -4.03 33.03
N ALA A 154 -12.13 -3.30 33.28
CA ALA A 154 -12.72 -2.39 32.32
C ALA A 154 -11.78 -1.22 31.97
N ALA A 155 -11.13 -0.61 32.96
CA ALA A 155 -10.16 0.46 32.76
C ALA A 155 -8.94 -0.04 31.94
N ALA A 156 -8.40 -1.22 32.26
CA ALA A 156 -7.30 -1.84 31.53
C ALA A 156 -7.68 -2.15 30.08
N SER A 157 -8.89 -2.66 29.83
CA SER A 157 -9.40 -2.93 28.48
C SER A 157 -9.53 -1.65 27.66
N LEU A 158 -10.07 -0.57 28.25
CA LEU A 158 -10.18 0.73 27.59
C LEU A 158 -8.80 1.31 27.25
N ALA A 159 -7.83 1.20 28.17
CA ALA A 159 -6.46 1.65 27.92
C ALA A 159 -5.80 0.86 26.77
N LEU A 160 -5.96 -0.46 26.75
CA LEU A 160 -5.42 -1.32 25.68
C LEU A 160 -6.01 -0.96 24.32
N VAL A 161 -7.33 -0.72 24.26
CA VAL A 161 -8.00 -0.30 23.03
C VAL A 161 -7.53 1.07 22.58
N ALA A 162 -7.36 2.04 23.49
CA ALA A 162 -6.85 3.35 23.16
C ALA A 162 -5.42 3.29 22.59
N ILE A 163 -4.57 2.44 23.18
CA ILE A 163 -3.21 2.18 22.67
C ILE A 163 -3.27 1.55 21.28
N ALA A 164 -4.03 0.48 21.09
CA ALA A 164 -4.18 -0.18 19.80
C ALA A 164 -4.72 0.77 18.73
N ALA A 165 -5.75 1.57 19.04
CA ALA A 165 -6.29 2.58 18.15
C ALA A 165 -5.24 3.64 17.77
N SER A 166 -4.44 4.09 18.73
CA SER A 166 -3.36 5.05 18.50
C SER A 166 -2.27 4.47 17.59
N VAL A 167 -1.87 3.21 17.80
CA VAL A 167 -0.89 2.52 16.97
C VAL A 167 -1.41 2.35 15.53
N ILE A 168 -2.65 1.90 15.35
CA ILE A 168 -3.28 1.75 14.03
C ILE A 168 -3.39 3.10 13.33
N ALA A 169 -3.81 4.16 14.05
CA ALA A 169 -3.92 5.49 13.49
C ALA A 169 -2.57 6.02 12.99
N ARG A 170 -1.51 5.85 13.77
CA ARG A 170 -0.15 6.32 13.41
C ARG A 170 0.51 5.44 12.34
N ARG A 171 0.37 4.12 12.43
CA ARG A 171 1.08 3.20 11.53
C ARG A 171 0.36 2.96 10.20
N ILE A 172 -0.96 3.06 10.15
CA ILE A 172 -1.74 2.71 8.96
C ILE A 172 -2.51 3.91 8.42
N THR A 173 -3.36 4.54 9.25
CA THR A 173 -4.31 5.56 8.76
C THR A 173 -3.61 6.86 8.37
N GLY A 174 -2.61 7.28 9.13
CA GLY A 174 -1.84 8.50 8.84
C GLY A 174 -1.14 8.42 7.48
N PRO A 175 -0.26 7.43 7.25
CA PRO A 175 0.44 7.26 5.98
C PRO A 175 -0.48 7.06 4.77
N LEU A 176 -1.58 6.32 4.92
CA LEU A 176 -2.57 6.17 3.83
C LEU A 176 -3.23 7.50 3.46
N ARG A 177 -3.51 8.36 4.43
CA ARG A 177 -4.03 9.72 4.14
C ARG A 177 -2.97 10.59 3.45
N ALA A 178 -1.72 10.50 3.88
CA ALA A 178 -0.63 11.19 3.22
C ALA A 178 -0.47 10.72 1.77
N ALA A 179 -0.52 9.41 1.52
CA ALA A 179 -0.49 8.84 0.18
C ALA A 179 -1.68 9.32 -0.68
N GLU A 180 -2.89 9.33 -0.14
CA GLU A 180 -4.09 9.86 -0.82
C GLU A 180 -3.93 11.34 -1.20
N GLN A 181 -3.49 12.17 -0.27
CA GLN A 181 -3.27 13.60 -0.51
C GLN A 181 -2.18 13.82 -1.56
N THR A 182 -1.04 13.13 -1.45
CA THR A 182 0.05 13.21 -2.42
C THR A 182 -0.41 12.78 -3.81
N THR A 183 -1.17 11.67 -3.92
CA THR A 183 -1.72 11.20 -5.19
C THR A 183 -2.68 12.22 -5.82
N ARG A 184 -3.48 12.92 -5.01
CA ARG A 184 -4.34 14.01 -5.51
C ARG A 184 -3.53 15.20 -6.04
N LEU A 185 -2.44 15.57 -5.37
CA LEU A 185 -1.55 16.63 -5.85
C LEU A 185 -0.84 16.24 -7.14
N ILE A 186 -0.37 14.98 -7.25
CA ILE A 186 0.21 14.42 -8.49
C ILE A 186 -0.82 14.49 -9.61
N ALA A 187 -2.06 14.05 -9.38
CA ALA A 187 -3.16 14.11 -10.35
C ALA A 187 -3.52 15.56 -10.75
N GLY A 188 -3.30 16.53 -9.85
CA GLY A 188 -3.44 17.96 -10.12
C GLY A 188 -2.26 18.59 -10.88
N GLY A 189 -1.22 17.79 -11.19
CA GLY A 189 -0.05 18.23 -11.98
C GLY A 189 1.18 18.61 -11.15
N ASP A 190 1.13 18.57 -9.82
CA ASP A 190 2.31 18.77 -8.99
C ASP A 190 3.09 17.46 -8.82
N LEU A 191 4.00 17.23 -9.75
CA LEU A 191 4.86 16.02 -9.76
C LEU A 191 6.08 16.12 -8.84
N SER A 192 6.27 17.25 -8.14
CA SER A 192 7.40 17.43 -7.22
C SER A 192 7.15 16.80 -5.84
N VAL A 193 5.89 16.62 -5.46
CA VAL A 193 5.50 16.07 -4.17
C VAL A 193 5.82 14.57 -4.06
N ARG A 194 6.14 14.14 -2.82
CA ARG A 194 6.43 12.73 -2.53
C ARG A 194 5.71 12.30 -1.26
N VAL A 195 5.30 11.04 -1.22
CA VAL A 195 4.79 10.42 0.00
C VAL A 195 5.96 10.24 0.97
N PRO A 196 5.88 10.77 2.21
CA PRO A 196 6.93 10.58 3.19
C PRO A 196 7.01 9.12 3.63
N ILE A 197 8.21 8.54 3.55
CA ILE A 197 8.49 7.16 3.97
C ILE A 197 9.39 7.25 5.20
N PRO A 198 8.91 6.87 6.41
CA PRO A 198 9.77 6.79 7.58
C PRO A 198 10.90 5.77 7.39
N GLU A 199 12.08 6.06 7.90
CA GLU A 199 13.23 5.17 7.84
C GLU A 199 12.92 3.79 8.44
N GLY A 200 13.36 2.72 7.79
CA GLY A 200 13.16 1.34 8.24
C GLY A 200 11.77 0.77 8.03
N ARG A 201 10.89 1.46 7.30
CA ARG A 201 9.55 0.95 7.00
C ARG A 201 9.57 -0.05 5.82
N GLY A 202 9.53 -1.34 6.15
CA GLY A 202 9.47 -2.46 5.20
C GLY A 202 8.11 -3.17 5.16
N ASP A 203 7.02 -2.47 5.51
CA ASP A 203 5.65 -2.99 5.45
C ASP A 203 4.96 -2.64 4.11
N GLU A 204 3.78 -3.22 3.86
CA GLU A 204 2.98 -3.04 2.64
C GLU A 204 2.61 -1.56 2.39
N VAL A 205 2.50 -0.76 3.45
CA VAL A 205 2.23 0.68 3.34
C VAL A 205 3.48 1.43 2.86
N GLY A 206 4.66 0.98 3.29
CA GLY A 206 5.93 1.49 2.79
C GLY A 206 6.15 1.16 1.32
N ASP A 207 5.81 -0.08 0.90
CA ASP A 207 5.88 -0.50 -0.51
C ASP A 207 4.93 0.32 -1.39
N LEU A 208 3.71 0.57 -0.94
CA LEU A 208 2.76 1.44 -1.63
C LEU A 208 3.31 2.86 -1.80
N ALA A 209 3.90 3.43 -0.73
CA ALA A 209 4.48 4.76 -0.79
C ALA A 209 5.67 4.84 -1.79
N ARG A 210 6.53 3.80 -1.83
CA ARG A 210 7.61 3.68 -2.82
C ARG A 210 7.08 3.62 -4.25
N SER A 211 6.06 2.80 -4.50
CA SER A 211 5.43 2.67 -5.82
C SER A 211 4.82 4.00 -6.30
N ILE A 212 4.14 4.74 -5.41
CA ILE A 212 3.60 6.07 -5.74
C ILE A 212 4.73 7.06 -6.06
N ASN A 213 5.81 7.05 -5.26
CA ASN A 213 6.95 7.93 -5.49
C ASN A 213 7.69 7.60 -6.80
N GLN A 214 7.81 6.31 -7.14
CA GLN A 214 8.38 5.88 -8.40
C GLN A 214 7.51 6.32 -9.58
N MET A 215 6.20 6.11 -9.52
CA MET A 215 5.26 6.57 -10.54
C MET A 215 5.33 8.10 -10.73
N ALA A 216 5.40 8.87 -9.64
CA ALA A 216 5.56 10.32 -9.72
C ALA A 216 6.89 10.73 -10.39
N ALA A 217 7.98 10.00 -10.13
CA ALA A 217 9.27 10.25 -10.76
C ALA A 217 9.26 9.92 -12.26
N GLU A 218 8.59 8.86 -12.66
CA GLU A 218 8.43 8.48 -14.07
C GLU A 218 7.58 9.50 -14.83
N LEU A 219 6.45 9.95 -14.23
CA LEU A 219 5.61 11.01 -14.82
C LEU A 219 6.36 12.34 -14.95
N ASP A 220 7.11 12.76 -13.92
CA ASP A 220 7.92 13.98 -13.98
C ASP A 220 8.99 13.91 -15.08
N ARG A 221 9.65 12.75 -15.21
CA ARG A 221 10.63 12.51 -16.27
C ARG A 221 9.97 12.56 -17.66
N ALA A 222 8.84 11.89 -17.84
CA ALA A 222 8.10 11.89 -19.10
C ALA A 222 7.65 13.31 -19.49
N GLN A 223 7.11 14.09 -18.54
CA GLN A 223 6.67 15.46 -18.79
C GLN A 223 7.84 16.40 -19.14
N LYS A 224 9.00 16.22 -18.48
CA LYS A 224 10.20 16.98 -18.81
C LYS A 224 10.70 16.67 -20.22
N LEU A 225 10.73 15.39 -20.60
CA LEU A 225 11.11 14.96 -21.94
C LEU A 225 10.15 15.52 -23.00
N GLU A 226 8.84 15.46 -22.76
CA GLU A 226 7.83 16.04 -23.66
C GLU A 226 8.01 17.55 -23.81
N ARG A 227 8.21 18.28 -22.71
CA ARG A 227 8.47 19.73 -22.76
C ARG A 227 9.75 20.07 -23.50
N GLN A 228 10.84 19.33 -23.26
CA GLN A 228 12.09 19.49 -24.01
C GLN A 228 11.91 19.24 -25.50
N PHE A 229 11.18 18.17 -25.85
CA PHE A 229 10.83 17.86 -27.25
C PHE A 229 10.08 19.02 -27.91
N LEU A 230 9.01 19.56 -27.31
CA LEU A 230 8.26 20.68 -27.86
C LEU A 230 9.10 21.94 -28.04
N LEU A 231 9.99 22.23 -27.08
CA LEU A 231 10.92 23.36 -27.20
C LEU A 231 11.90 23.18 -28.34
N SER A 232 12.47 21.97 -28.50
CA SER A 232 13.41 21.64 -29.59
C SER A 232 12.74 21.72 -30.96
N VAL A 233 11.54 21.14 -31.11
CA VAL A 233 10.74 21.25 -32.32
C VAL A 233 10.48 22.71 -32.70
N SER A 234 10.12 23.52 -31.69
CA SER A 234 9.85 24.96 -31.93
C SER A 234 11.09 25.71 -32.43
N HIS A 235 12.25 25.36 -31.88
CA HIS A 235 13.54 25.94 -32.32
C HIS A 235 13.90 25.52 -33.74
N ASP A 236 13.76 24.20 -34.03
CA ASP A 236 14.14 23.63 -35.32
C ASP A 236 13.21 24.01 -36.47
N LEU A 237 11.97 24.38 -36.18
CA LEU A 237 11.04 24.99 -37.12
C LEU A 237 11.34 26.49 -37.32
N ARG A 238 11.71 27.23 -36.27
CA ARG A 238 11.91 28.69 -36.34
C ARG A 238 13.13 29.07 -37.19
N THR A 239 14.21 28.31 -37.09
CA THR A 239 15.47 28.62 -37.77
C THR A 239 15.30 28.64 -39.28
N PRO A 240 14.83 27.57 -39.97
CA PRO A 240 14.61 27.58 -41.42
C PRO A 240 13.56 28.60 -41.84
N LEU A 241 12.50 28.80 -41.03
CA LEU A 241 11.46 29.78 -41.33
C LEU A 241 11.99 31.21 -41.34
N THR A 242 12.90 31.53 -40.38
CA THR A 242 13.57 32.83 -40.34
C THR A 242 14.48 33.04 -41.57
N SER A 243 15.21 31.98 -41.96
CA SER A 243 16.03 32.00 -43.18
C SER A 243 15.18 32.23 -44.45
N ILE A 244 14.11 31.46 -44.60
CA ILE A 244 13.17 31.62 -45.74
C ILE A 244 12.65 33.05 -45.79
N ARG A 245 12.16 33.59 -44.67
CA ARG A 245 11.63 34.94 -44.59
C ARG A 245 12.68 35.98 -44.95
N GLY A 246 13.89 35.92 -44.36
CA GLY A 246 14.94 36.89 -44.64
C GLY A 246 15.40 36.92 -46.10
N PHE A 247 15.55 35.74 -46.71
CA PHE A 247 15.90 35.70 -48.16
C PHE A 247 14.75 36.15 -49.03
N ALA A 248 13.51 35.87 -48.69
CA ALA A 248 12.33 36.33 -49.44
C ALA A 248 12.18 37.87 -49.36
N GLU A 249 12.38 38.44 -48.14
CA GLU A 249 12.39 39.91 -47.93
C GLU A 249 13.52 40.56 -48.76
N ALA A 250 14.74 39.99 -48.69
CA ALA A 250 15.86 40.50 -49.50
C ALA A 250 15.62 40.47 -51.02
N ILE A 251 14.94 39.44 -51.52
CA ILE A 251 14.51 39.39 -52.93
C ILE A 251 13.47 40.48 -53.23
N ALA A 252 12.45 40.61 -52.34
CA ALA A 252 11.36 41.57 -52.55
C ALA A 252 11.84 43.03 -52.51
N GLU A 253 12.82 43.34 -51.66
CA GLU A 253 13.42 44.68 -51.53
C GLU A 253 14.51 44.96 -52.59
N GLY A 254 14.87 43.97 -53.42
CA GLY A 254 15.95 44.10 -54.39
C GLY A 254 17.35 44.21 -53.81
N THR A 255 17.49 43.83 -52.51
CA THR A 255 18.76 43.88 -51.74
C THR A 255 19.53 42.57 -51.82
N ALA A 256 18.98 41.49 -52.39
CA ALA A 256 19.65 40.21 -52.55
C ALA A 256 20.75 40.31 -53.64
N PRO A 257 22.04 40.09 -53.29
CA PRO A 257 23.13 40.18 -54.26
C PRO A 257 23.04 39.13 -55.39
N ASP A 258 22.44 37.97 -55.09
CA ASP A 258 22.22 36.85 -55.99
C ASP A 258 20.83 36.28 -55.70
N GLN A 259 19.86 36.66 -56.56
CA GLN A 259 18.48 36.20 -56.41
C GLN A 259 18.32 34.69 -56.62
N GLN A 260 19.13 34.10 -57.53
CA GLN A 260 19.06 32.67 -57.82
C GLN A 260 19.57 31.85 -56.65
N ARG A 261 20.61 32.29 -55.98
CA ARG A 261 21.12 31.68 -54.75
C ARG A 261 20.13 31.86 -53.61
N ALA A 262 19.53 33.03 -53.45
CA ALA A 262 18.52 33.26 -52.43
C ALA A 262 17.29 32.35 -52.62
N ALA A 263 16.79 32.21 -53.88
CA ALA A 263 15.70 31.30 -54.22
C ALA A 263 16.09 29.81 -53.94
N SER A 264 17.33 29.43 -54.23
CA SER A 264 17.80 28.07 -53.95
C SER A 264 17.87 27.77 -52.43
N VAL A 265 18.23 28.74 -51.59
CA VAL A 265 18.21 28.61 -50.14
C VAL A 265 16.79 28.46 -49.61
N ILE A 266 15.86 29.32 -50.10
CA ILE A 266 14.44 29.22 -49.72
C ILE A 266 13.91 27.82 -50.07
N SER A 267 14.18 27.32 -51.30
CA SER A 267 13.71 25.98 -51.72
C SER A 267 14.33 24.85 -50.87
N SER A 268 15.59 24.96 -50.47
CA SER A 268 16.26 23.96 -49.65
C SER A 268 15.73 23.94 -48.21
N GLU A 269 15.49 25.11 -47.62
CA GLU A 269 14.91 25.21 -46.28
C GLU A 269 13.44 24.77 -46.22
N ALA A 270 12.67 25.06 -47.28
CA ALA A 270 11.29 24.59 -47.44
C ALA A 270 11.24 23.05 -47.47
N ARG A 271 12.09 22.39 -48.27
CA ARG A 271 12.21 20.92 -48.29
C ARG A 271 12.69 20.36 -46.96
N ARG A 272 13.52 21.06 -46.25
CA ARG A 272 13.93 20.65 -44.87
C ARG A 272 12.77 20.69 -43.90
N LEU A 273 11.94 21.75 -43.93
CA LEU A 273 10.72 21.86 -43.13
C LEU A 273 9.72 20.76 -43.43
N GLU A 274 9.50 20.46 -44.71
CA GLU A 274 8.60 19.40 -45.18
C GLU A 274 9.02 18.04 -44.56
N ARG A 275 10.31 17.70 -44.64
CA ARG A 275 10.84 16.47 -44.02
C ARG A 275 10.65 16.47 -42.52
N LEU A 276 10.96 17.57 -41.82
CA LEU A 276 10.79 17.66 -40.38
C LEU A 276 9.33 17.46 -39.94
N VAL A 277 8.38 18.07 -40.64
CA VAL A 277 6.94 17.88 -40.40
C VAL A 277 6.51 16.44 -40.67
N HIS A 278 7.02 15.83 -41.75
CA HIS A 278 6.74 14.41 -42.05
C HIS A 278 7.23 13.51 -40.95
N ASP A 279 8.48 13.66 -40.46
CA ASP A 279 9.08 12.89 -39.39
C ASP A 279 8.30 13.04 -38.08
N LEU A 280 7.82 14.26 -37.75
CA LEU A 280 6.99 14.53 -36.59
C LEU A 280 5.64 13.81 -36.63
N LEU A 281 5.00 13.83 -37.84
CA LEU A 281 3.71 13.13 -38.05
C LEU A 281 3.88 11.61 -37.92
N GLU A 282 4.96 11.06 -38.47
CA GLU A 282 5.27 9.63 -38.33
C GLU A 282 5.50 9.25 -36.85
N LEU A 283 6.28 10.04 -36.10
CA LEU A 283 6.50 9.82 -34.71
C LEU A 283 5.18 9.89 -33.88
N ALA A 284 4.33 10.88 -34.20
CA ALA A 284 3.02 11.00 -33.52
C ALA A 284 2.09 9.80 -33.81
N LYS A 285 2.17 9.22 -35.04
CA LYS A 285 1.44 7.99 -35.34
C LYS A 285 1.96 6.78 -34.54
N LEU A 286 3.27 6.67 -34.35
CA LEU A 286 3.90 5.62 -33.54
C LEU A 286 3.48 5.71 -32.08
N ASP A 287 3.50 6.92 -31.50
CA ASP A 287 3.11 7.15 -30.07
C ASP A 287 1.63 6.83 -29.79
N ALA A 288 0.75 7.04 -30.77
CA ALA A 288 -0.69 6.86 -30.57
C ALA A 288 -1.14 5.39 -30.43
N SER A 289 -0.24 4.40 -30.37
CA SER A 289 -0.55 2.96 -30.35
C SER A 289 -1.55 2.50 -31.42
N ARG A 290 -1.80 3.36 -32.41
CA ARG A 290 -2.68 3.13 -33.59
C ARG A 290 -1.92 2.61 -34.79
N PHE A 291 -0.64 2.31 -34.57
CA PHE A 291 0.24 1.82 -35.59
C PHE A 291 -0.07 0.35 -35.86
N ALA A 292 -0.88 0.05 -36.82
CA ALA A 292 -1.11 -1.29 -37.30
C ALA A 292 0.13 -1.75 -38.06
N LEU A 293 1.01 -2.52 -37.44
CA LEU A 293 2.06 -3.26 -38.11
C LEU A 293 1.44 -4.43 -38.86
N HIS A 294 1.79 -4.56 -40.14
CA HIS A 294 1.41 -5.71 -40.96
C HIS A 294 2.56 -6.70 -41.04
N LEU A 295 2.86 -7.36 -39.90
CA LEU A 295 3.90 -8.40 -39.85
C LEU A 295 3.50 -9.56 -40.75
N ARG A 296 4.36 -9.87 -41.75
CA ARG A 296 4.20 -10.99 -42.66
C ARG A 296 5.56 -11.62 -42.99
N PRO A 297 5.59 -12.86 -43.49
CA PRO A 297 6.82 -13.41 -44.07
C PRO A 297 7.32 -12.47 -45.19
N THR A 298 8.46 -11.84 -44.92
CA THR A 298 9.04 -10.81 -45.84
C THR A 298 10.38 -11.31 -46.35
N ASP A 299 10.60 -11.13 -47.64
CA ASP A 299 11.89 -11.34 -48.28
C ASP A 299 12.78 -10.12 -47.96
N VAL A 300 13.73 -10.33 -47.04
CA VAL A 300 14.63 -9.27 -46.58
C VAL A 300 15.66 -8.91 -47.66
N THR A 301 16.05 -9.88 -48.49
CA THR A 301 16.98 -9.67 -49.62
C THR A 301 16.41 -8.66 -50.58
N GLU A 302 15.14 -8.82 -51.01
CA GLU A 302 14.42 -7.91 -51.89
C GLU A 302 14.32 -6.51 -51.26
N VAL A 303 13.84 -6.41 -50.00
CA VAL A 303 13.66 -5.10 -49.33
C VAL A 303 14.99 -4.35 -49.17
N VAL A 304 16.09 -5.04 -48.87
CA VAL A 304 17.43 -4.44 -48.69
C VAL A 304 17.93 -3.93 -50.05
N THR A 305 17.79 -4.73 -51.12
CA THR A 305 18.25 -4.38 -52.46
C THR A 305 17.48 -3.20 -53.01
N ASP A 306 16.15 -3.27 -52.96
CA ASP A 306 15.28 -2.19 -53.48
C ASP A 306 15.48 -0.88 -52.72
N SER A 307 15.64 -0.95 -51.40
CA SER A 307 15.91 0.23 -50.57
C SER A 307 17.24 0.88 -50.95
N ALA A 308 18.29 0.09 -51.14
CA ALA A 308 19.60 0.63 -51.49
C ALA A 308 19.66 1.16 -52.93
N ASP A 309 19.02 0.48 -53.88
CA ASP A 309 18.93 0.91 -55.29
C ASP A 309 18.26 2.28 -55.42
N GLY A 310 17.27 2.59 -54.57
CA GLY A 310 16.63 3.91 -54.50
C GLY A 310 17.61 5.04 -54.18
N PHE A 311 18.73 4.76 -53.50
CA PHE A 311 19.74 5.76 -53.14
C PHE A 311 20.91 5.86 -54.12
N LEU A 312 21.07 4.98 -55.10
CA LEU A 312 22.17 5.02 -56.07
C LEU A 312 22.26 6.38 -56.81
N PRO A 313 21.16 7.01 -57.29
CA PRO A 313 21.26 8.32 -57.94
C PRO A 313 21.71 9.44 -56.99
N ALA A 314 21.36 9.35 -55.73
CA ALA A 314 21.80 10.30 -54.70
C ALA A 314 23.27 10.10 -54.36
N ALA A 315 23.72 8.87 -54.16
CA ALA A 315 25.11 8.51 -53.90
C ALA A 315 26.03 9.01 -55.02
N GLN A 316 25.64 8.80 -56.29
CA GLN A 316 26.38 9.28 -57.45
C GLN A 316 26.54 10.82 -57.46
N ARG A 317 25.47 11.56 -57.15
CA ARG A 317 25.51 13.03 -57.06
C ARG A 317 26.44 13.56 -55.97
N GLU A 318 26.52 12.80 -54.88
CA GLU A 318 27.37 13.13 -53.69
C GLU A 318 28.77 12.51 -53.83
N GLN A 319 29.07 11.81 -54.93
CA GLN A 319 30.35 11.15 -55.19
C GLN A 319 30.69 10.07 -54.16
N LEU A 320 29.68 9.41 -53.62
CA LEU A 320 29.81 8.30 -52.68
C LEU A 320 29.70 6.96 -53.41
N SER A 321 30.48 5.97 -52.98
CA SER A 321 30.36 4.58 -53.42
C SER A 321 29.36 3.85 -52.50
N LEU A 322 28.19 3.46 -53.05
CA LEU A 322 27.20 2.65 -52.36
C LEU A 322 27.30 1.21 -52.82
N SER A 323 27.58 0.26 -51.95
CA SER A 323 27.67 -1.17 -52.26
C SER A 323 26.64 -1.97 -51.46
N VAL A 324 26.11 -3.01 -52.07
CA VAL A 324 25.11 -3.92 -51.48
C VAL A 324 25.64 -5.36 -51.54
N GLN A 325 25.58 -6.07 -50.44
CA GLN A 325 25.98 -7.47 -50.30
C GLN A 325 24.94 -8.25 -49.49
N THR A 326 24.13 -9.04 -50.14
CA THR A 326 23.09 -9.84 -49.47
C THR A 326 23.26 -11.34 -49.75
N GLU A 327 22.94 -12.16 -48.77
CA GLU A 327 22.71 -13.57 -49.01
C GLU A 327 21.32 -13.78 -49.64
N ASP A 328 21.15 -14.86 -50.37
CA ASP A 328 19.87 -15.21 -50.98
C ASP A 328 18.86 -15.78 -49.97
N ASP A 329 17.57 -15.64 -50.26
CA ASP A 329 16.45 -16.22 -49.47
C ASP A 329 16.46 -15.88 -47.96
N LEU A 330 16.74 -14.67 -47.62
CA LEU A 330 16.64 -14.15 -46.24
C LEU A 330 15.20 -13.81 -45.91
N ARG A 331 14.52 -14.63 -45.11
CA ARG A 331 13.12 -14.43 -44.74
C ARG A 331 12.96 -14.13 -43.26
N ALA A 332 12.25 -13.03 -42.95
CA ALA A 332 11.93 -12.64 -41.56
C ALA A 332 10.43 -12.30 -41.43
N SER A 333 9.94 -12.36 -40.18
CA SER A 333 8.61 -11.79 -39.87
C SER A 333 8.76 -10.27 -39.69
N ALA A 334 8.44 -9.52 -40.69
CA ALA A 334 8.57 -8.05 -40.72
C ALA A 334 7.42 -7.39 -41.50
N ASP A 335 7.24 -6.12 -41.27
CA ASP A 335 6.45 -5.26 -42.14
C ASP A 335 7.40 -4.68 -43.21
N PRO A 336 7.26 -5.03 -44.52
CA PRO A 336 8.23 -4.66 -45.56
C PRO A 336 8.31 -3.15 -45.77
N ASP A 337 7.19 -2.42 -45.69
CA ASP A 337 7.17 -0.97 -45.84
C ASP A 337 7.91 -0.27 -44.70
N ARG A 338 7.76 -0.81 -43.48
CA ARG A 338 8.45 -0.27 -42.33
C ARG A 338 9.92 -0.67 -42.24
N LEU A 339 10.26 -1.87 -42.73
CA LEU A 339 11.65 -2.26 -42.87
C LEU A 339 12.37 -1.40 -43.92
N ALA A 340 11.72 -1.13 -45.04
CA ALA A 340 12.24 -0.21 -46.06
C ALA A 340 12.44 1.20 -45.48
N GLN A 341 11.52 1.71 -44.66
CA GLN A 341 11.64 2.99 -43.96
C GLN A 341 12.84 3.02 -42.99
N VAL A 342 13.05 1.93 -42.23
CA VAL A 342 14.22 1.79 -41.37
C VAL A 342 15.52 1.85 -42.15
N LEU A 343 15.59 1.11 -43.28
CA LEU A 343 16.75 1.08 -44.14
C LEU A 343 17.00 2.47 -44.80
N ALA A 344 15.95 3.11 -45.26
CA ALA A 344 16.05 4.46 -45.83
C ALA A 344 16.66 5.45 -44.83
N ASN A 345 16.18 5.45 -43.56
CA ASN A 345 16.72 6.32 -42.52
C ASN A 345 18.20 5.99 -42.18
N LEU A 346 18.57 4.72 -42.16
CA LEU A 346 19.94 4.29 -41.89
C LEU A 346 20.88 4.63 -43.06
N ILE A 347 20.45 4.37 -44.32
CA ILE A 347 21.23 4.68 -45.53
C ILE A 347 21.40 6.20 -45.68
N GLU A 348 20.32 7.00 -45.52
CA GLU A 348 20.42 8.46 -45.51
C GLU A 348 21.39 8.98 -44.45
N ASN A 349 21.35 8.42 -43.25
CA ASN A 349 22.26 8.77 -42.20
C ASN A 349 23.70 8.40 -42.54
N ALA A 350 23.97 7.20 -43.08
CA ALA A 350 25.28 6.76 -43.53
C ALA A 350 25.83 7.67 -44.66
N MET A 351 25.05 7.95 -45.69
CA MET A 351 25.45 8.84 -46.77
C MET A 351 25.80 10.26 -46.28
N LYS A 352 25.08 10.75 -45.31
CA LYS A 352 25.30 12.08 -44.74
C LYS A 352 26.64 12.21 -44.00
N PHE A 353 27.14 11.14 -43.42
CA PHE A 353 28.39 11.15 -42.62
C PHE A 353 29.55 10.46 -43.32
N ALA A 354 29.32 9.65 -44.35
CA ALA A 354 30.35 9.00 -45.12
C ALA A 354 31.34 10.00 -45.71
N HIS A 355 32.60 9.59 -45.78
CA HIS A 355 33.62 10.31 -46.55
C HIS A 355 33.62 9.88 -47.99
N THR A 356 33.58 8.59 -48.24
CA THR A 356 33.67 8.01 -49.60
C THR A 356 32.79 6.76 -49.81
N THR A 357 32.53 5.98 -48.77
CA THR A 357 31.89 4.68 -48.93
C THR A 357 30.73 4.44 -47.96
N VAL A 358 29.66 3.91 -48.49
CA VAL A 358 28.53 3.35 -47.71
C VAL A 358 28.34 1.89 -48.17
N SER A 359 28.21 0.99 -47.24
CA SER A 359 27.93 -0.42 -47.50
C SER A 359 26.68 -0.90 -46.78
N VAL A 360 25.84 -1.63 -47.46
CA VAL A 360 24.65 -2.31 -46.91
C VAL A 360 24.87 -3.81 -47.08
N SER A 361 24.79 -4.58 -46.02
CA SER A 361 24.89 -6.01 -46.09
C SER A 361 23.78 -6.71 -45.29
N ALA A 362 23.34 -7.87 -45.78
CA ALA A 362 22.37 -8.71 -45.07
C ALA A 362 22.81 -10.16 -45.12
N LYS A 363 22.77 -10.84 -43.96
CA LYS A 363 23.18 -12.24 -43.81
C LYS A 363 22.39 -12.93 -42.72
N ARG A 364 22.37 -14.23 -42.78
CA ARG A 364 21.82 -15.06 -41.70
C ARG A 364 22.91 -15.36 -40.62
N VAL A 365 22.57 -15.08 -39.39
CA VAL A 365 23.41 -15.42 -38.24
C VAL A 365 22.55 -16.15 -37.22
N ASP A 366 22.75 -17.45 -37.11
CA ASP A 366 21.94 -18.32 -36.26
C ASP A 366 20.43 -18.24 -36.53
N SER A 367 19.67 -17.80 -35.56
CA SER A 367 18.21 -17.59 -35.63
C SER A 367 17.78 -16.17 -36.05
N PHE A 368 18.74 -15.35 -36.48
CA PHE A 368 18.49 -13.96 -36.84
C PHE A 368 18.98 -13.69 -38.25
N ILE A 369 18.37 -12.67 -38.86
CA ILE A 369 18.91 -11.99 -40.04
C ILE A 369 19.53 -10.69 -39.53
N GLU A 370 20.80 -10.48 -39.82
CA GLU A 370 21.52 -9.24 -39.54
C GLU A 370 21.64 -8.42 -40.83
N ILE A 371 21.11 -7.17 -40.76
CA ILE A 371 21.28 -6.17 -41.78
C ILE A 371 22.22 -5.11 -41.22
N ALA A 372 23.35 -4.89 -41.86
CA ALA A 372 24.31 -3.89 -41.46
C ALA A 372 24.42 -2.77 -42.47
N VAL A 373 24.25 -1.52 -42.02
CA VAL A 373 24.52 -0.30 -42.82
C VAL A 373 25.73 0.37 -42.21
N SER A 374 26.78 0.50 -43.02
CA SER A 374 28.09 1.02 -42.57
C SER A 374 28.52 2.20 -43.39
N ASP A 375 29.15 3.18 -42.77
CA ASP A 375 29.81 4.33 -43.35
C ASP A 375 31.29 4.41 -42.94
N ASP A 376 32.11 5.10 -43.73
CA ASP A 376 33.51 5.41 -43.47
C ASP A 376 33.71 6.82 -42.85
N GLY A 377 32.70 7.32 -42.17
CA GLY A 377 32.68 8.64 -41.58
C GLY A 377 33.52 8.78 -40.27
N PRO A 378 33.34 9.88 -39.54
CA PRO A 378 34.15 10.18 -38.38
C PRO A 378 33.76 9.29 -37.13
N GLY A 379 32.76 8.45 -37.24
CA GLY A 379 32.24 7.71 -36.13
C GLY A 379 31.36 8.52 -35.17
N ILE A 380 30.97 7.88 -34.08
CA ILE A 380 30.14 8.46 -33.01
C ILE A 380 30.97 8.49 -31.70
N ALA A 381 30.98 9.62 -31.01
CA ALA A 381 31.67 9.72 -29.74
C ALA A 381 31.03 8.79 -28.68
N ALA A 382 31.83 8.16 -27.84
CA ALA A 382 31.36 7.22 -26.84
C ALA A 382 30.32 7.83 -25.88
N GLU A 383 30.42 9.14 -25.62
CA GLU A 383 29.48 9.90 -24.80
C GLU A 383 28.10 10.10 -25.46
N ASP A 384 28.05 10.08 -26.81
CA ASP A 384 26.84 10.27 -27.59
C ASP A 384 26.08 8.96 -27.82
N LEU A 385 26.77 7.80 -27.85
CA LEU A 385 26.19 6.48 -28.13
C LEU A 385 24.92 6.13 -27.35
N PRO A 386 24.83 6.38 -26.04
CA PRO A 386 23.60 6.08 -25.28
C PRO A 386 22.41 6.95 -25.68
N ARG A 387 22.64 8.06 -26.38
CA ARG A 387 21.66 9.11 -26.64
C ARG A 387 21.25 9.24 -28.10
N ILE A 388 21.91 8.57 -29.02
CA ILE A 388 21.67 8.73 -30.49
C ILE A 388 20.26 8.35 -30.92
N PHE A 389 19.54 7.56 -30.11
CA PHE A 389 18.14 7.19 -30.34
C PHE A 389 17.15 8.10 -29.60
N GLU A 390 17.63 9.06 -28.78
CA GLU A 390 16.75 10.02 -28.12
C GLU A 390 16.16 10.99 -29.18
N ARG A 391 14.92 11.44 -28.95
CA ARG A 391 14.20 12.34 -29.85
C ARG A 391 14.94 13.68 -29.98
N LEU A 392 15.16 14.11 -31.22
CA LEU A 392 15.82 15.37 -31.56
C LEU A 392 17.26 15.49 -31.03
N TYR A 393 17.88 14.34 -30.72
CA TYR A 393 19.28 14.38 -30.32
C TYR A 393 20.18 14.66 -31.52
N THR A 394 20.94 15.75 -31.44
CA THR A 394 22.01 16.11 -32.39
C THR A 394 23.27 16.43 -31.59
N SER A 395 24.42 15.89 -31.99
CA SER A 395 25.68 16.20 -31.33
C SER A 395 26.12 17.63 -31.66
N ASP A 396 26.49 18.41 -30.62
CA ASP A 396 26.95 19.82 -30.77
C ASP A 396 28.27 19.97 -31.55
N ARG A 397 28.97 18.86 -31.79
CA ARG A 397 30.28 18.82 -32.47
C ARG A 397 30.21 18.78 -34.01
N ARG A 398 28.99 18.90 -34.59
CA ARG A 398 28.81 18.72 -36.04
C ARG A 398 28.87 20.01 -36.82
N PRO A 399 29.53 20.05 -38.02
CA PRO A 399 29.49 21.22 -38.88
C PRO A 399 28.07 21.54 -39.35
N THR A 400 27.69 22.79 -39.38
CA THR A 400 26.36 23.36 -39.61
C THR A 400 25.66 22.89 -40.90
N ARG A 401 26.41 22.35 -41.85
CA ARG A 401 25.87 21.86 -43.15
C ARG A 401 25.22 20.47 -43.11
N GLN A 402 25.38 19.70 -42.03
CA GLN A 402 24.96 18.30 -41.91
C GLN A 402 23.92 18.05 -40.83
N ILE A 403 23.24 19.07 -40.32
CA ILE A 403 22.26 18.94 -39.26
C ILE A 403 20.99 18.29 -39.82
N GLY A 404 20.70 17.05 -39.40
CA GLY A 404 19.43 16.37 -39.63
C GLY A 404 18.34 16.78 -38.64
N SER A 405 17.13 16.24 -38.82
CA SER A 405 16.02 16.46 -37.90
C SER A 405 16.25 15.88 -36.50
N GLY A 406 17.25 14.96 -36.33
CA GLY A 406 17.45 14.21 -35.11
C GLY A 406 16.33 13.20 -34.81
N LEU A 407 15.41 12.99 -35.74
CA LEU A 407 14.27 12.08 -35.61
C LEU A 407 14.47 10.74 -36.32
N GLY A 408 15.31 10.68 -37.36
CA GLY A 408 15.48 9.48 -38.17
C GLY A 408 15.91 8.24 -37.37
N LEU A 409 16.92 8.36 -36.47
CA LEU A 409 17.35 7.25 -35.64
C LEU A 409 16.33 6.89 -34.55
N THR A 410 15.58 7.86 -34.02
CA THR A 410 14.45 7.61 -33.12
C THR A 410 13.37 6.78 -33.82
N ILE A 411 13.00 7.16 -35.09
CA ILE A 411 12.03 6.40 -35.90
C ILE A 411 12.54 4.97 -36.15
N VAL A 412 13.82 4.79 -36.45
CA VAL A 412 14.44 3.46 -36.59
C VAL A 412 14.24 2.62 -35.30
N HIS A 413 14.55 3.19 -34.17
CA HIS A 413 14.43 2.48 -32.88
C HIS A 413 12.98 2.11 -32.55
N GLU A 414 12.05 3.03 -32.71
CA GLU A 414 10.62 2.80 -32.45
C GLU A 414 10.02 1.74 -33.41
N LEU A 415 10.31 1.82 -34.71
CA LEU A 415 9.84 0.85 -35.71
C LEU A 415 10.40 -0.56 -35.45
N LEU A 416 11.69 -0.68 -35.13
CA LEU A 416 12.31 -1.96 -34.84
C LEU A 416 11.78 -2.54 -33.53
N THR A 417 11.60 -1.71 -32.49
CA THR A 417 10.98 -2.14 -31.23
C THR A 417 9.57 -2.66 -31.46
N ALA A 418 8.78 -1.97 -32.25
CA ALA A 418 7.43 -2.38 -32.61
C ALA A 418 7.41 -3.72 -33.39
N MET A 419 8.43 -3.99 -34.24
CA MET A 419 8.63 -5.26 -34.97
C MET A 419 9.30 -6.36 -34.13
N ASN A 420 9.55 -6.17 -32.80
CA ASN A 420 10.35 -7.06 -31.95
C ASN A 420 11.76 -7.34 -32.50
N ALA A 421 12.34 -6.33 -33.13
CA ALA A 421 13.70 -6.32 -33.66
C ALA A 421 14.59 -5.36 -32.85
N THR A 422 15.89 -5.42 -33.07
CA THR A 422 16.85 -4.56 -32.37
C THR A 422 17.82 -3.89 -33.33
N VAL A 423 18.36 -2.74 -32.95
CA VAL A 423 19.46 -2.09 -33.66
C VAL A 423 20.62 -1.84 -32.69
N VAL A 424 21.81 -2.18 -33.15
CA VAL A 424 23.05 -2.02 -32.36
C VAL A 424 24.04 -1.20 -33.16
N PRO A 425 24.47 -0.03 -32.67
CA PRO A 425 25.52 0.75 -33.28
C PRO A 425 26.89 0.21 -32.89
N THR A 426 27.76 0.07 -33.84
CA THR A 426 29.20 -0.19 -33.64
C THR A 426 29.98 0.96 -34.30
N THR A 427 30.87 1.59 -33.56
CA THR A 427 31.55 2.79 -34.05
C THR A 427 33.05 2.74 -33.72
N GLY A 428 33.84 3.36 -34.54
CA GLY A 428 35.29 3.51 -34.39
C GLY A 428 35.81 4.76 -35.05
N ALA A 429 37.13 4.90 -35.14
CA ALA A 429 37.77 6.03 -35.80
C ALA A 429 37.59 6.02 -37.34
N THR A 430 37.13 4.92 -37.89
CA THR A 430 37.01 4.67 -39.32
C THR A 430 35.55 4.47 -39.77
N GLY A 431 34.57 4.94 -39.00
CA GLY A 431 33.17 4.88 -39.41
C GLY A 431 32.22 4.35 -38.36
N THR A 432 30.95 4.25 -38.75
CA THR A 432 29.86 3.69 -37.97
C THR A 432 29.16 2.59 -38.73
N THR A 433 28.75 1.54 -38.00
CA THR A 433 27.90 0.46 -38.50
C THR A 433 26.67 0.33 -37.62
N PHE A 434 25.48 0.43 -38.19
CA PHE A 434 24.23 0.10 -37.54
C PHE A 434 23.80 -1.29 -37.96
N THR A 435 23.74 -2.22 -37.02
CA THR A 435 23.32 -3.62 -37.24
C THR A 435 21.89 -3.82 -36.73
N VAL A 436 20.97 -4.07 -37.64
CA VAL A 436 19.57 -4.46 -37.36
C VAL A 436 19.48 -5.96 -37.28
N ARG A 437 18.82 -6.48 -36.24
CA ARG A 437 18.59 -7.92 -36.05
C ARG A 437 17.10 -8.22 -36.09
N LEU A 438 16.71 -9.03 -37.07
CA LEU A 438 15.34 -9.54 -37.25
C LEU A 438 15.31 -11.03 -36.98
N ARG A 439 14.22 -11.53 -36.43
CA ARG A 439 14.07 -12.99 -36.21
C ARG A 439 13.85 -13.69 -37.57
N ALA A 440 14.74 -14.62 -37.91
CA ALA A 440 14.65 -15.40 -39.13
C ALA A 440 13.41 -16.32 -39.13
N LEU A 441 12.78 -16.48 -40.27
CA LEU A 441 11.82 -17.55 -40.57
C LEU A 441 12.55 -18.70 -41.23
N PHE A 442 12.22 -19.90 -40.81
CA PHE A 442 12.82 -21.17 -41.35
C PHE A 442 11.95 -21.71 -42.46
#